data_b4653c2086974e84b84e77e891911ad0
#
_entry.id   b4653c2086974e84b84e77e891911ad0
#
_cell.length_a   1.000
_cell.length_b   1.000
_cell.length_c   1.000
_cell.angle_alpha   90.00
_cell.angle_beta   90.00
_cell.angle_gamma   90.00
#
_symmetry.space_group_name_H-M   'P 1'
#
loop_
_entity.id
_entity.type
_entity.pdbx_description
1 polymer ?
#
loop_
_entity_poly.entity_id
_entity_poly.type
_entity_poly.pdbx_seq_one_letter_code
_entity_poly.pdbx_strand_id
1 'polypeptide(L)'
;LEEALRKRGIPYKIYGGLSFYQRKEIKDVISYFRLIVNPHDEEALKRIINYPTRGIGDTTVGKLVGAATEYGVSLWTVLQAPLEYSLPINNGTAKKLSDFRSLIEVFIEENKKLSAEELATLVVKRSGIVSDLFQDRSVEGVSKQENLQELLKGIAEFCEIRREEGMEQVAMSDFLAEVSLLTDQDNDKEENSDKVTMMTVHAAKGLEFTNVFVVGLEEDLFPSSLSKDNPRAVEEERRLFYVAITRAEQNCVLSYAKSRYRNGKTDMCTPSRFLKDIDAKYLDMPSDAGASDAFASARERYGRPAFASPFRQPRAVEDDFVSPVKQAAQRQGHLTKLKNTME
;
A
#
# COMPACT_ATOMS: atom_id res chain seq x y z
N LEU A 1 -11.07 -1.61 -4.62
CA LEU A 1 -12.30 -2.26 -4.12
C LEU A 1 -13.08 -1.36 -3.18
N GLU A 2 -12.43 -0.84 -2.15
CA GLU A 2 -13.03 0.06 -1.17
C GLU A 2 -13.78 1.21 -1.84
N GLU A 3 -13.10 1.91 -2.73
CA GLU A 3 -13.69 2.99 -3.51
C GLU A 3 -14.85 2.54 -4.41
N ALA A 4 -14.72 1.37 -5.05
CA ALA A 4 -15.79 0.85 -5.92
C ALA A 4 -17.06 0.46 -5.13
N LEU A 5 -16.91 -0.06 -3.92
CA LEU A 5 -18.04 -0.34 -3.03
C LEU A 5 -18.70 0.96 -2.58
N ARG A 6 -17.89 1.94 -2.21
CA ARG A 6 -18.34 3.27 -1.80
C ARG A 6 -19.14 3.97 -2.90
N LYS A 7 -18.59 4.07 -4.12
CA LYS A 7 -19.28 4.66 -5.28
C LYS A 7 -20.64 4.01 -5.57
N ARG A 8 -20.83 2.76 -5.17
CA ARG A 8 -22.09 2.03 -5.35
C ARG A 8 -22.98 2.01 -4.12
N GLY A 9 -22.61 2.73 -3.05
CA GLY A 9 -23.36 2.75 -1.80
C GLY A 9 -23.43 1.40 -1.10
N ILE A 10 -22.48 0.48 -1.36
CA ILE A 10 -22.43 -0.84 -0.73
C ILE A 10 -21.66 -0.72 0.59
N PRO A 11 -22.31 -0.94 1.76
CA PRO A 11 -21.65 -0.89 3.05
C PRO A 11 -20.55 -1.95 3.14
N TYR A 12 -19.41 -1.57 3.70
CA TYR A 12 -18.28 -2.49 3.90
C TYR A 12 -17.59 -2.26 5.24
N LYS A 13 -16.80 -3.22 5.66
CA LYS A 13 -15.84 -3.08 6.78
C LYS A 13 -14.51 -3.72 6.43
N ILE A 14 -13.41 -3.15 6.92
CA ILE A 14 -12.07 -3.72 6.78
C ILE A 14 -11.72 -4.45 8.08
N TYR A 15 -11.43 -5.75 7.97
CA TYR A 15 -11.06 -6.58 9.11
C TYR A 15 -9.54 -6.78 9.16
N GLY A 16 -8.96 -6.48 10.31
CA GLY A 16 -7.52 -6.67 10.55
C GLY A 16 -6.60 -5.71 9.80
N GLY A 17 -7.14 -4.60 9.29
CA GLY A 17 -6.40 -3.55 8.59
C GLY A 17 -6.92 -2.16 8.93
N LEU A 18 -6.16 -1.14 8.52
CA LEU A 18 -6.59 0.24 8.57
C LEU A 18 -7.36 0.58 7.30
N SER A 19 -8.45 1.32 7.41
CA SER A 19 -9.12 1.90 6.25
C SER A 19 -8.16 2.86 5.53
N PHE A 20 -8.44 3.15 4.25
CA PHE A 20 -7.55 3.96 3.43
C PHE A 20 -7.19 5.29 4.08
N TYR A 21 -8.18 6.01 4.59
CA TYR A 21 -7.98 7.31 5.24
C TYR A 21 -7.35 7.23 6.64
N GLN A 22 -7.25 6.03 7.23
CA GLN A 22 -6.59 5.80 8.52
C GLN A 22 -5.10 5.48 8.38
N ARG A 23 -4.60 5.22 7.17
CA ARG A 23 -3.18 4.96 6.92
C ARG A 23 -2.35 6.18 7.25
N LYS A 24 -1.16 5.95 7.82
CA LYS A 24 -0.29 7.03 8.32
C LYS A 24 0.03 8.07 7.25
N GLU A 25 0.52 7.64 6.10
CA GLU A 25 0.91 8.50 4.97
C GLU A 25 -0.28 9.31 4.42
N ILE A 26 -1.47 8.74 4.42
CA ILE A 26 -2.70 9.42 4.00
C ILE A 26 -3.12 10.47 5.03
N LYS A 27 -3.11 10.11 6.32
CA LYS A 27 -3.36 11.07 7.41
C LYS A 27 -2.40 12.24 7.40
N ASP A 28 -1.13 11.99 7.06
CA ASP A 28 -0.11 13.03 6.98
C ASP A 28 -0.46 14.04 5.87
N VAL A 29 -0.85 13.57 4.68
CA VAL A 29 -1.29 14.45 3.57
C VAL A 29 -2.59 15.18 3.90
N ILE A 30 -3.59 14.45 4.41
CA ILE A 30 -4.88 15.07 4.81
C ILE A 30 -4.67 16.15 5.87
N SER A 31 -3.72 15.99 6.78
CA SER A 31 -3.40 17.00 7.79
C SER A 31 -2.83 18.28 7.16
N TYR A 32 -2.09 18.21 6.04
CA TYR A 32 -1.76 19.41 5.27
C TYR A 32 -3.00 20.11 4.74
N PHE A 33 -3.93 19.37 4.14
CA PHE A 33 -5.16 19.96 3.61
C PHE A 33 -6.03 20.56 4.72
N ARG A 34 -6.16 19.87 5.87
CA ARG A 34 -6.88 20.39 7.05
C ARG A 34 -6.26 21.69 7.54
N LEU A 35 -4.94 21.77 7.67
CA LEU A 35 -4.25 22.98 8.13
C LEU A 35 -4.38 24.14 7.14
N ILE A 36 -4.40 23.85 5.83
CA ILE A 36 -4.58 24.86 4.78
C ILE A 36 -5.99 25.45 4.82
N VAL A 37 -7.01 24.61 5.03
CA VAL A 37 -8.41 25.03 5.12
C VAL A 37 -8.69 25.71 6.46
N ASN A 38 -8.13 25.19 7.55
CA ASN A 38 -8.24 25.74 8.89
C ASN A 38 -6.88 25.84 9.58
N PRO A 39 -6.19 26.98 9.55
CA PRO A 39 -4.89 27.17 10.18
C PRO A 39 -4.90 26.97 11.71
N HIS A 40 -6.07 27.03 12.34
CA HIS A 40 -6.23 26.80 13.78
C HIS A 40 -6.42 25.32 14.16
N ASP A 41 -6.32 24.41 13.20
CA ASP A 41 -6.31 22.96 13.45
C ASP A 41 -4.98 22.53 14.09
N GLU A 42 -4.94 22.54 15.42
CA GLU A 42 -3.74 22.24 16.19
C GLU A 42 -3.28 20.78 16.02
N GLU A 43 -4.20 19.86 15.84
CA GLU A 43 -3.87 18.46 15.63
C GLU A 43 -3.14 18.27 14.30
N ALA A 44 -3.70 18.85 13.24
CA ALA A 44 -3.10 18.87 11.92
C ALA A 44 -1.72 19.54 11.95
N LEU A 45 -1.58 20.69 12.61
CA LEU A 45 -0.34 21.43 12.72
C LEU A 45 0.73 20.58 13.43
N LYS A 46 0.44 20.02 14.62
CA LYS A 46 1.36 19.19 15.38
C LYS A 46 1.82 17.97 14.57
N ARG A 47 0.95 17.41 13.76
CA ARG A 47 1.24 16.25 12.93
C ARG A 47 2.24 16.55 11.82
N ILE A 48 2.12 17.68 11.14
CA ILE A 48 2.89 17.95 9.91
C ILE A 48 4.04 18.93 10.09
N ILE A 49 4.16 19.62 11.21
CA ILE A 49 5.20 20.65 11.42
C ILE A 49 6.60 20.12 11.18
N ASN A 50 6.85 18.86 11.50
CA ASN A 50 8.13 18.16 11.26
C ASN A 50 8.01 17.01 10.24
N TYR A 51 6.96 16.96 9.45
CA TYR A 51 6.83 15.96 8.38
C TYR A 51 6.58 16.63 7.01
N PRO A 52 7.40 16.29 5.99
CA PRO A 52 8.69 15.60 6.06
C PRO A 52 9.69 16.25 7.00
N THR A 53 10.73 15.53 7.39
CA THR A 53 11.67 15.96 8.44
C THR A 53 12.25 17.34 8.16
N ARG A 54 11.96 18.33 9.04
CA ARG A 54 12.46 19.72 8.99
C ARG A 54 13.40 20.07 10.14
N GLY A 55 13.63 19.10 11.04
CA GLY A 55 14.43 19.34 12.26
C GLY A 55 13.72 20.25 13.27
N ILE A 56 12.39 20.19 13.31
CA ILE A 56 11.54 20.79 14.35
C ILE A 56 11.09 19.64 15.26
N GLY A 57 11.85 19.42 16.33
CA GLY A 57 11.60 18.31 17.25
C GLY A 57 10.52 18.61 18.30
N ASP A 58 10.12 17.55 19.03
CA ASP A 58 9.05 17.59 20.04
C ASP A 58 9.26 18.64 21.12
N THR A 59 10.52 18.92 21.50
CA THR A 59 10.83 19.99 22.43
C THR A 59 10.44 21.38 21.93
N THR A 60 10.58 21.62 20.62
CA THR A 60 10.14 22.88 20.00
C THR A 60 8.62 22.95 19.92
N VAL A 61 7.97 21.85 19.55
CA VAL A 61 6.50 21.74 19.55
C VAL A 61 5.95 21.95 20.96
N GLY A 62 6.59 21.34 21.98
CA GLY A 62 6.21 21.55 23.39
C GLY A 62 6.30 23.02 23.83
N LYS A 63 7.32 23.76 23.37
CA LYS A 63 7.43 25.21 23.63
C LYS A 63 6.33 26.02 22.96
N LEU A 64 5.98 25.67 21.70
CA LEU A 64 4.84 26.28 21.00
C LEU A 64 3.53 26.04 21.76
N VAL A 65 3.28 24.81 22.21
CA VAL A 65 2.09 24.46 22.99
C VAL A 65 2.05 25.21 24.31
N GLY A 66 3.20 25.29 25.02
CA GLY A 66 3.29 26.04 26.26
C GLY A 66 2.94 27.51 26.08
N ALA A 67 3.53 28.18 25.10
CA ALA A 67 3.22 29.58 24.78
C ALA A 67 1.76 29.76 24.37
N ALA A 68 1.21 28.90 23.51
CA ALA A 68 -0.18 28.97 23.11
C ALA A 68 -1.14 28.87 24.31
N THR A 69 -0.85 27.97 25.25
CA THR A 69 -1.61 27.78 26.49
C THR A 69 -1.48 29.00 27.41
N GLU A 70 -0.28 29.51 27.59
CA GLU A 70 0.00 30.66 28.48
C GLU A 70 -0.71 31.94 28.03
N TYR A 71 -0.70 32.19 26.71
CA TYR A 71 -1.32 33.40 26.13
C TYR A 71 -2.77 33.20 25.68
N GLY A 72 -3.32 32.00 25.78
CA GLY A 72 -4.72 31.70 25.38
C GLY A 72 -4.98 31.84 23.87
N VAL A 73 -3.97 31.56 23.05
CA VAL A 73 -4.05 31.69 21.58
C VAL A 73 -3.76 30.36 20.90
N SER A 74 -4.07 30.26 19.60
CA SER A 74 -3.77 29.04 18.86
C SER A 74 -2.28 28.85 18.56
N LEU A 75 -1.85 27.61 18.32
CA LEU A 75 -0.48 27.31 17.90
C LEU A 75 -0.07 28.07 16.64
N TRP A 76 -1.01 28.24 15.70
CA TRP A 76 -0.77 28.99 14.47
C TRP A 76 -0.47 30.46 14.77
N THR A 77 -1.21 31.07 15.69
CA THR A 77 -0.97 32.45 16.11
C THR A 77 0.43 32.63 16.71
N VAL A 78 0.86 31.72 17.58
CA VAL A 78 2.24 31.72 18.11
C VAL A 78 3.28 31.54 17.02
N LEU A 79 3.00 30.68 16.04
CA LEU A 79 3.90 30.42 14.92
C LEU A 79 4.03 31.64 13.99
N GLN A 80 2.98 32.45 13.85
CA GLN A 80 3.01 33.68 13.06
C GLN A 80 3.90 34.76 13.69
N ALA A 81 3.92 34.87 15.02
CA ALA A 81 4.62 35.91 15.74
C ALA A 81 5.42 35.38 16.96
N PRO A 82 6.39 34.45 16.76
CA PRO A 82 7.05 33.76 17.88
C PRO A 82 7.79 34.70 18.86
N LEU A 83 8.21 35.87 18.41
CA LEU A 83 8.87 36.88 19.27
C LEU A 83 7.87 37.58 20.19
N GLU A 84 6.66 37.84 19.73
CA GLU A 84 5.61 38.49 20.55
C GLU A 84 5.17 37.59 21.70
N TYR A 85 5.20 36.28 21.50
CA TYR A 85 4.86 35.26 22.50
C TYR A 85 6.10 34.75 23.28
N SER A 86 7.22 35.49 23.26
CA SER A 86 8.42 35.20 23.99
C SER A 86 8.90 33.75 23.87
N LEU A 87 8.77 33.15 22.70
CA LEU A 87 9.09 31.74 22.47
C LEU A 87 10.59 31.48 22.68
N PRO A 88 10.99 30.64 23.64
CA PRO A 88 12.41 30.44 24.01
C PRO A 88 13.12 29.49 23.03
N ILE A 89 13.42 29.97 21.81
CA ILE A 89 14.06 29.24 20.74
C ILE A 89 15.29 29.97 20.21
N ASN A 90 16.23 29.22 19.65
CA ASN A 90 17.41 29.80 18.99
C ASN A 90 17.07 30.23 17.54
N ASN A 91 17.96 31.06 16.96
CA ASN A 91 17.78 31.59 15.60
C ASN A 91 17.62 30.49 14.53
N GLY A 92 18.30 29.34 14.65
CA GLY A 92 18.19 28.23 13.71
C GLY A 92 16.80 27.59 13.74
N THR A 93 16.24 27.42 14.95
CA THR A 93 14.88 26.91 15.13
C THR A 93 13.85 27.94 14.67
N ALA A 94 14.04 29.21 14.97
CA ALA A 94 13.16 30.31 14.51
C ALA A 94 13.09 30.34 12.98
N LYS A 95 14.22 30.18 12.30
CA LYS A 95 14.26 30.07 10.82
C LYS A 95 13.43 28.90 10.31
N LYS A 96 13.61 27.69 10.87
CA LYS A 96 12.85 26.48 10.45
C LYS A 96 11.33 26.67 10.64
N LEU A 97 10.91 27.29 11.74
CA LEU A 97 9.51 27.62 11.99
C LEU A 97 8.99 28.65 10.98
N SER A 98 9.79 29.67 10.66
CA SER A 98 9.44 30.68 9.65
C SER A 98 9.33 30.08 8.27
N ASP A 99 10.25 29.17 7.87
CA ASP A 99 10.21 28.49 6.58
C ASP A 99 8.96 27.60 6.47
N PHE A 100 8.62 26.87 7.53
CA PHE A 100 7.38 26.08 7.56
C PHE A 100 6.14 26.96 7.49
N ARG A 101 6.07 28.03 8.27
CA ARG A 101 4.97 28.99 8.25
C ARG A 101 4.76 29.55 6.84
N SER A 102 5.83 30.04 6.22
CA SER A 102 5.76 30.62 4.87
C SER A 102 5.28 29.61 3.83
N LEU A 103 5.68 28.33 3.95
CA LEU A 103 5.19 27.27 3.10
C LEU A 103 3.67 27.10 3.22
N ILE A 104 3.15 27.07 4.43
CA ILE A 104 1.69 26.93 4.68
C ILE A 104 0.93 28.17 4.23
N GLU A 105 1.45 29.38 4.48
CA GLU A 105 0.85 30.64 4.02
C GLU A 105 0.71 30.67 2.49
N VAL A 106 1.70 30.20 1.76
CA VAL A 106 1.60 30.05 0.29
C VAL A 106 0.46 29.12 -0.07
N PHE A 107 0.33 27.97 0.58
CA PHE A 107 -0.74 27.03 0.29
C PHE A 107 -2.13 27.59 0.63
N ILE A 108 -2.26 28.33 1.71
CA ILE A 108 -3.51 29.02 2.08
C ILE A 108 -3.92 30.02 1.00
N GLU A 109 -2.98 30.80 0.46
CA GLU A 109 -3.30 31.76 -0.62
C GLU A 109 -3.65 31.04 -1.93
N GLU A 110 -2.97 29.95 -2.27
CA GLU A 110 -3.30 29.17 -3.46
C GLU A 110 -4.63 28.42 -3.33
N ASN A 111 -5.04 28.01 -2.12
CA ASN A 111 -6.35 27.38 -1.87
C ASN A 111 -7.53 28.27 -2.26
N LYS A 112 -7.35 29.60 -2.29
CA LYS A 112 -8.38 30.56 -2.70
C LYS A 112 -8.64 30.55 -4.20
N LYS A 113 -7.72 30.00 -5.00
CA LYS A 113 -7.70 30.10 -6.47
C LYS A 113 -7.80 28.75 -7.16
N LEU A 114 -7.19 27.73 -6.54
CA LEU A 114 -7.04 26.39 -7.11
C LEU A 114 -8.21 25.48 -6.70
N SER A 115 -8.53 24.54 -7.58
CA SER A 115 -9.39 23.41 -7.24
C SER A 115 -8.71 22.47 -6.25
N ALA A 116 -9.48 21.58 -5.61
CA ALA A 116 -8.93 20.58 -4.69
C ALA A 116 -7.85 19.68 -5.33
N GLU A 117 -8.04 19.31 -6.59
CA GLU A 117 -7.08 18.52 -7.37
C GLU A 117 -5.75 19.25 -7.61
N GLU A 118 -5.84 20.51 -8.08
CA GLU A 118 -4.66 21.35 -8.34
C GLU A 118 -3.90 21.65 -7.06
N LEU A 119 -4.63 22.00 -5.99
CA LEU A 119 -4.05 22.25 -4.67
C LEU A 119 -3.38 21.01 -4.11
N ALA A 120 -4.03 19.84 -4.16
CA ALA A 120 -3.45 18.59 -3.69
C ALA A 120 -2.12 18.27 -4.40
N THR A 121 -2.09 18.42 -5.71
CA THR A 121 -0.89 18.23 -6.53
C THR A 121 0.23 19.21 -6.13
N LEU A 122 -0.11 20.48 -5.93
CA LEU A 122 0.82 21.52 -5.50
C LEU A 122 1.42 21.20 -4.12
N VAL A 123 0.55 20.88 -3.15
CA VAL A 123 0.94 20.59 -1.76
C VAL A 123 1.89 19.39 -1.72
N VAL A 124 1.52 18.28 -2.35
CA VAL A 124 2.31 17.05 -2.34
C VAL A 124 3.71 17.27 -2.97
N LYS A 125 3.79 18.06 -4.03
CA LYS A 125 5.08 18.41 -4.67
C LYS A 125 5.93 19.34 -3.81
N ARG A 126 5.35 20.44 -3.30
CA ARG A 126 6.12 21.50 -2.62
C ARG A 126 6.39 21.23 -1.15
N SER A 127 5.61 20.41 -0.49
CA SER A 127 5.85 20.02 0.91
C SER A 127 7.09 19.17 1.12
N GLY A 128 7.55 18.47 0.07
CA GLY A 128 8.64 17.51 0.12
C GLY A 128 8.18 16.05 0.37
N ILE A 129 6.86 15.80 0.50
CA ILE A 129 6.31 14.46 0.75
C ILE A 129 6.71 13.47 -0.36
N VAL A 130 6.63 13.89 -1.63
CA VAL A 130 7.06 13.04 -2.75
C VAL A 130 8.51 12.64 -2.59
N SER A 131 9.40 13.60 -2.31
CA SER A 131 10.82 13.33 -2.16
C SER A 131 11.10 12.37 -1.00
N ASP A 132 10.40 12.52 0.11
CA ASP A 132 10.53 11.67 1.30
C ASP A 132 10.08 10.23 1.01
N LEU A 133 8.88 10.06 0.45
CA LEU A 133 8.32 8.74 0.14
C LEU A 133 9.10 7.99 -0.95
N PHE A 134 9.64 8.70 -1.96
CA PHE A 134 10.38 8.07 -3.05
C PHE A 134 11.84 7.71 -2.71
N GLN A 135 12.35 8.12 -1.54
CA GLN A 135 13.63 7.64 -1.01
C GLN A 135 13.54 6.22 -0.48
N ASP A 136 12.39 5.82 0.06
CA ASP A 136 12.16 4.46 0.56
C ASP A 136 11.77 3.52 -0.59
N ARG A 137 12.72 2.63 -0.94
CA ARG A 137 12.53 1.60 -1.97
C ARG A 137 12.09 0.25 -1.42
N SER A 138 11.80 0.16 -0.14
CA SER A 138 11.24 -1.04 0.47
C SER A 138 9.85 -1.34 -0.08
N VAL A 139 9.36 -2.56 0.13
CA VAL A 139 7.99 -2.95 -0.23
C VAL A 139 6.97 -2.03 0.43
N GLU A 140 7.22 -1.66 1.69
CA GLU A 140 6.38 -0.73 2.43
C GLU A 140 6.44 0.68 1.83
N GLY A 141 7.63 1.16 1.44
CA GLY A 141 7.82 2.44 0.77
C GLY A 141 7.06 2.51 -0.55
N VAL A 142 7.14 1.47 -1.39
CA VAL A 142 6.37 1.37 -2.64
C VAL A 142 4.87 1.40 -2.37
N SER A 143 4.39 0.69 -1.34
CA SER A 143 2.98 0.71 -0.97
C SER A 143 2.51 2.10 -0.54
N LYS A 144 3.33 2.85 0.21
CA LYS A 144 3.02 4.25 0.58
C LYS A 144 2.96 5.17 -0.65
N GLN A 145 3.83 4.96 -1.63
CA GLN A 145 3.81 5.71 -2.89
C GLN A 145 2.53 5.41 -3.68
N GLU A 146 2.13 4.14 -3.79
CA GLU A 146 0.87 3.73 -4.43
C GLU A 146 -0.34 4.35 -3.71
N ASN A 147 -0.34 4.36 -2.37
CA ASN A 147 -1.39 5.00 -1.59
C ASN A 147 -1.49 6.51 -1.84
N LEU A 148 -0.35 7.20 -1.97
CA LEU A 148 -0.35 8.62 -2.31
C LEU A 148 -0.94 8.87 -3.70
N GLN A 149 -0.57 8.05 -4.69
CA GLN A 149 -1.12 8.16 -6.05
C GLN A 149 -2.63 7.88 -6.07
N GLU A 150 -3.08 6.90 -5.31
CA GLU A 150 -4.51 6.59 -5.16
C GLU A 150 -5.29 7.74 -4.52
N LEU A 151 -4.72 8.39 -3.50
CA LEU A 151 -5.32 9.59 -2.91
C LEU A 151 -5.48 10.71 -3.94
N LEU A 152 -4.42 11.03 -4.70
CA LEU A 152 -4.48 12.09 -5.70
C LEU A 152 -5.49 11.77 -6.81
N LYS A 153 -5.56 10.51 -7.23
CA LYS A 153 -6.54 10.04 -8.19
C LYS A 153 -7.96 10.16 -7.63
N GLY A 154 -8.19 9.76 -6.38
CA GLY A 154 -9.49 9.90 -5.72
C GLY A 154 -9.95 11.36 -5.62
N ILE A 155 -9.03 12.30 -5.38
CA ILE A 155 -9.35 13.73 -5.37
C ILE A 155 -9.73 14.22 -6.78
N ALA A 156 -8.99 13.79 -7.83
CA ALA A 156 -9.30 14.15 -9.21
C ALA A 156 -10.69 13.64 -9.63
N GLU A 157 -10.98 12.37 -9.34
CA GLU A 157 -12.30 11.77 -9.61
C GLU A 157 -13.43 12.47 -8.83
N PHE A 158 -13.19 12.83 -7.57
CA PHE A 158 -14.14 13.63 -6.78
C PHE A 158 -14.42 14.97 -7.45
N CYS A 159 -13.38 15.67 -7.91
CA CYS A 159 -13.54 16.94 -8.62
C CYS A 159 -14.31 16.77 -9.94
N GLU A 160 -14.07 15.68 -10.68
CA GLU A 160 -14.77 15.38 -11.93
C GLU A 160 -16.27 15.18 -11.70
N ILE A 161 -16.63 14.34 -10.72
CA ILE A 161 -18.03 14.09 -10.35
C ILE A 161 -18.74 15.39 -9.94
N ARG A 162 -18.10 16.20 -9.11
CA ARG A 162 -18.70 17.48 -8.65
C ARG A 162 -18.86 18.47 -9.79
N ARG A 163 -17.96 18.48 -10.77
CA ARG A 163 -18.11 19.30 -11.99
C ARG A 163 -19.27 18.83 -12.86
N GLU A 164 -19.47 17.51 -12.98
CA GLU A 164 -20.63 16.94 -13.68
C GLU A 164 -21.95 17.28 -12.99
N GLU A 165 -21.94 17.44 -11.64
CA GLU A 165 -23.07 17.91 -10.84
C GLU A 165 -23.31 19.44 -10.96
N GLY A 166 -22.46 20.16 -11.72
CA GLY A 166 -22.62 21.58 -12.00
C GLY A 166 -21.81 22.51 -11.09
N MET A 167 -20.87 21.99 -10.29
CA MET A 167 -19.94 22.83 -9.51
C MET A 167 -18.81 23.35 -10.41
N GLU A 168 -18.72 24.65 -10.62
CA GLU A 168 -17.63 25.23 -11.44
C GLU A 168 -16.25 25.07 -10.79
N GLN A 169 -16.18 25.26 -9.46
CA GLN A 169 -14.95 25.12 -8.69
C GLN A 169 -15.20 24.22 -7.47
N VAL A 170 -14.44 23.15 -7.36
CA VAL A 170 -14.50 22.20 -6.24
C VAL A 170 -13.40 22.56 -5.25
N ALA A 171 -13.79 23.01 -4.06
CA ALA A 171 -12.85 23.42 -3.03
C ALA A 171 -12.28 22.24 -2.24
N MET A 172 -11.10 22.43 -1.63
CA MET A 172 -10.50 21.42 -0.75
C MET A 172 -11.38 21.15 0.49
N SER A 173 -12.13 22.14 0.96
CA SER A 173 -13.10 21.97 2.05
C SER A 173 -14.18 20.94 1.73
N ASP A 174 -14.64 20.88 0.49
CA ASP A 174 -15.69 19.95 0.06
C ASP A 174 -15.15 18.51 0.07
N PHE A 175 -13.91 18.32 -0.41
CA PHE A 175 -13.25 17.02 -0.32
C PHE A 175 -13.03 16.58 1.14
N LEU A 176 -12.59 17.48 2.02
CA LEU A 176 -12.41 17.15 3.45
C LEU A 176 -13.72 16.80 4.16
N ALA A 177 -14.83 17.45 3.79
CA ALA A 177 -16.15 17.10 4.31
C ALA A 177 -16.55 15.67 3.90
N GLU A 178 -16.32 15.29 2.64
CA GLU A 178 -16.52 13.91 2.16
C GLU A 178 -15.67 12.91 2.94
N VAL A 179 -14.37 13.21 3.11
CA VAL A 179 -13.44 12.33 3.90
C VAL A 179 -13.92 12.16 5.34
N SER A 180 -14.44 13.21 5.97
CA SER A 180 -14.94 13.13 7.35
C SER A 180 -16.14 12.20 7.45
N LEU A 181 -17.10 12.33 6.53
CA LEU A 181 -18.27 11.43 6.48
C LEU A 181 -17.86 9.97 6.30
N LEU A 182 -16.85 9.71 5.47
CA LEU A 182 -16.34 8.36 5.22
C LEU A 182 -15.65 7.76 6.45
N THR A 183 -14.88 8.58 7.16
CA THR A 183 -14.17 8.14 8.37
C THR A 183 -15.15 7.83 9.50
N ASP A 184 -16.24 8.56 9.59
CA ASP A 184 -17.30 8.32 10.59
C ASP A 184 -18.04 7.01 10.28
N GLN A 185 -18.35 6.72 9.02
CA GLN A 185 -18.94 5.45 8.60
C GLN A 185 -18.04 4.23 8.90
N ASP A 186 -16.72 4.39 8.77
CA ASP A 186 -15.75 3.34 9.13
C ASP A 186 -15.72 3.06 10.65
N ASN A 187 -16.03 4.05 11.47
CA ASN A 187 -16.06 3.96 12.94
C ASN A 187 -17.42 3.48 13.49
N ASP A 188 -18.44 3.39 12.65
CA ASP A 188 -19.78 2.98 13.08
C ASP A 188 -19.79 1.50 13.51
N LYS A 189 -19.88 1.30 14.82
CA LYS A 189 -19.87 -0.01 15.50
C LYS A 189 -21.21 -0.74 15.44
N GLU A 190 -22.08 -0.42 14.50
CA GLU A 190 -23.29 -1.21 14.30
C GLU A 190 -22.92 -2.62 13.80
N GLU A 191 -22.80 -3.54 14.74
CA GLU A 191 -22.42 -4.94 14.50
C GLU A 191 -23.45 -5.71 13.64
N ASN A 192 -24.65 -5.20 13.46
CA ASN A 192 -25.78 -5.89 12.81
C ASN A 192 -26.15 -5.36 11.42
N SER A 193 -25.37 -4.49 10.80
CA SER A 193 -25.68 -4.07 9.44
C SER A 193 -25.08 -5.06 8.40
N ASP A 194 -25.83 -5.31 7.34
CA ASP A 194 -25.41 -6.14 6.20
C ASP A 194 -24.25 -5.45 5.47
N LYS A 195 -23.02 -5.85 5.78
CA LYS A 195 -21.78 -5.20 5.29
C LYS A 195 -20.87 -6.22 4.60
N VAL A 196 -20.26 -5.83 3.50
CA VAL A 196 -19.19 -6.60 2.87
C VAL A 196 -17.93 -6.53 3.75
N THR A 197 -17.44 -7.68 4.21
CA THR A 197 -16.20 -7.72 4.98
C THR A 197 -15.01 -7.89 4.05
N MET A 198 -14.10 -6.92 4.03
CA MET A 198 -12.83 -6.98 3.29
C MET A 198 -11.69 -7.29 4.24
N MET A 199 -10.81 -8.20 3.84
CA MET A 199 -9.65 -8.58 4.64
C MET A 199 -8.51 -9.12 3.78
N THR A 200 -7.31 -9.17 4.33
CA THR A 200 -6.20 -9.92 3.73
C THR A 200 -6.40 -11.42 3.93
N VAL A 201 -5.77 -12.24 3.08
CA VAL A 201 -5.80 -13.70 3.25
C VAL A 201 -5.23 -14.13 4.60
N HIS A 202 -4.21 -13.43 5.11
CA HIS A 202 -3.66 -13.70 6.43
C HIS A 202 -4.66 -13.45 7.56
N ALA A 203 -5.42 -12.35 7.47
CA ALA A 203 -6.45 -12.01 8.46
C ALA A 203 -7.65 -12.98 8.42
N ALA A 204 -7.87 -13.65 7.30
CA ALA A 204 -8.95 -14.61 7.13
C ALA A 204 -8.69 -15.97 7.81
N LYS A 205 -7.46 -16.22 8.27
CA LYS A 205 -7.11 -17.50 8.92
C LYS A 205 -7.94 -17.69 10.20
N GLY A 206 -8.66 -18.83 10.26
CA GLY A 206 -9.51 -19.18 11.41
C GLY A 206 -10.92 -18.60 11.35
N LEU A 207 -11.26 -17.80 10.36
CA LEU A 207 -12.61 -17.31 10.11
C LEU A 207 -13.28 -18.14 9.01
N GLU A 208 -14.62 -18.15 8.98
CA GLU A 208 -15.41 -18.82 7.95
C GLU A 208 -16.56 -17.91 7.53
N PHE A 209 -16.93 -17.99 6.23
CA PHE A 209 -17.95 -17.13 5.65
C PHE A 209 -18.78 -17.92 4.64
N THR A 210 -20.07 -17.69 4.60
CA THR A 210 -20.99 -18.35 3.65
C THR A 210 -20.57 -18.11 2.21
N ASN A 211 -20.16 -16.88 1.88
CA ASN A 211 -19.73 -16.48 0.54
C ASN A 211 -18.35 -15.81 0.63
N VAL A 212 -17.40 -16.27 -0.16
CA VAL A 212 -16.03 -15.71 -0.23
C VAL A 212 -15.71 -15.29 -1.65
N PHE A 213 -15.22 -14.08 -1.82
CA PHE A 213 -14.70 -13.54 -3.07
C PHE A 213 -13.18 -13.39 -2.95
N VAL A 214 -12.43 -14.26 -3.60
CA VAL A 214 -10.97 -14.14 -3.69
C VAL A 214 -10.63 -13.36 -4.94
N VAL A 215 -10.10 -12.16 -4.75
CA VAL A 215 -9.87 -11.20 -5.85
C VAL A 215 -8.37 -10.97 -6.08
N GLY A 216 -8.01 -10.56 -7.30
CA GLY A 216 -6.61 -10.27 -7.64
C GLY A 216 -5.76 -11.52 -7.84
N LEU A 217 -6.35 -12.59 -8.36
CA LEU A 217 -5.64 -13.84 -8.67
C LEU A 217 -4.86 -13.70 -9.98
N GLU A 218 -3.80 -12.90 -9.94
CA GLU A 218 -2.96 -12.52 -11.08
C GLU A 218 -1.50 -12.79 -10.78
N GLU A 219 -0.72 -13.18 -11.80
CA GLU A 219 0.74 -13.21 -11.68
C GLU A 219 1.27 -11.83 -11.30
N ASP A 220 2.35 -11.80 -10.53
CA ASP A 220 2.98 -10.60 -9.99
C ASP A 220 2.13 -9.83 -8.94
N LEU A 221 0.94 -10.34 -8.59
CA LEU A 221 0.11 -9.87 -7.49
C LEU A 221 -0.15 -10.98 -6.47
N PHE A 222 -0.63 -12.13 -6.91
CA PHE A 222 -0.81 -13.33 -6.09
C PHE A 222 -0.62 -14.59 -6.97
N PRO A 223 0.62 -15.17 -7.00
CA PRO A 223 1.78 -14.85 -6.19
C PRO A 223 2.39 -13.48 -6.48
N SER A 224 2.99 -12.90 -5.42
CA SER A 224 3.70 -11.62 -5.50
C SER A 224 4.91 -11.71 -6.43
N SER A 225 5.23 -10.62 -7.13
CA SER A 225 6.45 -10.51 -7.93
C SER A 225 7.72 -10.80 -7.13
N LEU A 226 7.72 -10.50 -5.83
CA LEU A 226 8.85 -10.74 -4.92
C LEU A 226 9.08 -12.21 -4.60
N SER A 227 8.03 -13.03 -4.70
CA SER A 227 8.09 -14.47 -4.43
C SER A 227 8.50 -15.28 -5.65
N LYS A 228 8.44 -14.69 -6.86
CA LYS A 228 8.52 -15.35 -8.15
C LYS A 228 9.77 -16.20 -8.35
N ASP A 229 10.92 -15.69 -7.89
CA ASP A 229 12.23 -16.33 -8.05
C ASP A 229 12.61 -17.24 -6.88
N ASN A 230 11.75 -17.37 -5.87
CA ASN A 230 11.97 -18.21 -4.71
C ASN A 230 10.89 -19.30 -4.60
N PRO A 231 11.19 -20.56 -4.96
CA PRO A 231 10.21 -21.65 -4.91
C PRO A 231 9.57 -21.85 -3.53
N ARG A 232 10.31 -21.63 -2.44
CA ARG A 232 9.76 -21.75 -1.09
C ARG A 232 8.75 -20.64 -0.79
N ALA A 233 9.03 -19.41 -1.24
CA ALA A 233 8.11 -18.28 -1.09
C ALA A 233 6.83 -18.52 -1.90
N VAL A 234 6.93 -19.04 -3.12
CA VAL A 234 5.77 -19.42 -3.93
C VAL A 234 4.92 -20.48 -3.24
N GLU A 235 5.56 -21.49 -2.59
CA GLU A 235 4.82 -22.51 -1.85
C GLU A 235 4.11 -21.95 -0.60
N GLU A 236 4.69 -20.97 0.08
CA GLU A 236 3.99 -20.29 1.18
C GLU A 236 2.77 -19.50 0.66
N GLU A 237 2.88 -18.79 -0.47
CA GLU A 237 1.74 -18.12 -1.07
C GLU A 237 0.68 -19.11 -1.58
N ARG A 238 1.08 -20.29 -2.05
CA ARG A 238 0.14 -21.36 -2.39
C ARG A 238 -0.65 -21.85 -1.16
N ARG A 239 0.02 -21.96 0.00
CA ARG A 239 -0.67 -22.27 1.27
C ARG A 239 -1.66 -21.18 1.67
N LEU A 240 -1.30 -19.90 1.44
CA LEU A 240 -2.24 -18.80 1.65
C LEU A 240 -3.43 -18.87 0.70
N PHE A 241 -3.22 -19.25 -0.56
CA PHE A 241 -4.31 -19.47 -1.49
C PHE A 241 -5.25 -20.59 -1.01
N TYR A 242 -4.69 -21.71 -0.55
CA TYR A 242 -5.48 -22.76 0.09
C TYR A 242 -6.28 -22.25 1.29
N VAL A 243 -5.67 -21.46 2.16
CA VAL A 243 -6.39 -20.81 3.27
C VAL A 243 -7.54 -19.97 2.75
N ALA A 244 -7.33 -19.14 1.71
CA ALA A 244 -8.37 -18.26 1.18
C ALA A 244 -9.60 -19.04 0.69
N ILE A 245 -9.41 -20.07 -0.13
CA ILE A 245 -10.52 -20.85 -0.71
C ILE A 245 -11.26 -21.66 0.36
N THR A 246 -10.54 -22.14 1.38
CA THR A 246 -11.15 -22.93 2.48
C THR A 246 -11.89 -22.07 3.51
N ARG A 247 -11.96 -20.76 3.33
CA ARG A 247 -12.80 -19.89 4.18
C ARG A 247 -14.26 -19.88 3.75
N ALA A 248 -14.56 -20.38 2.56
CA ALA A 248 -15.93 -20.45 2.06
C ALA A 248 -16.67 -21.69 2.59
N GLU A 249 -17.82 -21.47 3.22
CA GLU A 249 -18.72 -22.52 3.63
C GLU A 249 -19.58 -23.06 2.47
N GLN A 250 -20.05 -22.15 1.60
CA GLN A 250 -20.96 -22.50 0.50
C GLN A 250 -20.42 -22.06 -0.86
N ASN A 251 -20.10 -20.79 -1.03
CA ASN A 251 -19.73 -20.23 -2.31
C ASN A 251 -18.34 -19.58 -2.28
N CYS A 252 -17.47 -19.96 -3.21
CA CYS A 252 -16.17 -19.36 -3.42
C CYS A 252 -16.06 -18.82 -4.83
N VAL A 253 -15.95 -17.50 -4.98
CA VAL A 253 -15.78 -16.84 -6.28
C VAL A 253 -14.32 -16.42 -6.41
N LEU A 254 -13.67 -16.89 -7.48
CA LEU A 254 -12.27 -16.57 -7.81
C LEU A 254 -12.24 -15.59 -8.97
N SER A 255 -11.53 -14.47 -8.83
CA SER A 255 -11.49 -13.45 -9.88
C SER A 255 -10.10 -12.88 -10.13
N TYR A 256 -9.86 -12.52 -11.39
CA TYR A 256 -8.65 -11.82 -11.83
C TYR A 256 -9.02 -10.72 -12.83
N ALA A 257 -8.19 -9.67 -12.91
CA ALA A 257 -8.35 -8.64 -13.92
C ALA A 257 -7.59 -9.00 -15.20
N LYS A 258 -8.15 -8.69 -16.38
CA LYS A 258 -7.44 -8.82 -17.67
C LYS A 258 -6.40 -7.71 -17.86
N SER A 259 -6.65 -6.54 -17.28
CA SER A 259 -5.74 -5.41 -17.28
C SER A 259 -5.87 -4.62 -15.99
N ARG A 260 -4.79 -3.96 -15.59
CA ARG A 260 -4.73 -3.17 -14.37
C ARG A 260 -3.98 -1.87 -14.64
N TYR A 261 -4.58 -0.76 -14.22
CA TYR A 261 -3.91 0.53 -14.29
C TYR A 261 -3.02 0.71 -13.06
N ARG A 262 -1.70 0.87 -13.30
CA ARG A 262 -0.69 1.10 -12.27
C ARG A 262 0.34 2.10 -12.77
N ASN A 263 0.80 2.99 -11.90
CA ASN A 263 1.90 3.93 -12.19
C ASN A 263 1.72 4.71 -13.51
N GLY A 264 0.48 5.12 -13.83
CA GLY A 264 0.20 5.88 -15.04
C GLY A 264 0.14 5.04 -16.34
N LYS A 265 0.20 3.70 -16.24
CA LYS A 265 0.14 2.77 -17.38
C LYS A 265 -0.89 1.68 -17.17
N THR A 266 -1.44 1.19 -18.27
CA THR A 266 -2.30 0.00 -18.25
C THR A 266 -1.46 -1.22 -18.59
N ASP A 267 -1.30 -2.11 -17.62
CA ASP A 267 -0.59 -3.37 -17.79
C ASP A 267 -1.59 -4.50 -18.03
N MET A 268 -1.27 -5.41 -18.96
CA MET A 268 -2.03 -6.62 -19.20
C MET A 268 -1.66 -7.65 -18.12
N CYS A 269 -2.67 -8.17 -17.44
CA CYS A 269 -2.49 -9.15 -16.38
C CYS A 269 -2.64 -10.59 -16.90
N THR A 270 -1.85 -11.50 -16.32
CA THR A 270 -1.97 -12.94 -16.57
C THR A 270 -2.61 -13.59 -15.36
N PRO A 271 -3.56 -14.54 -15.53
CA PRO A 271 -4.14 -15.27 -14.40
C PRO A 271 -3.08 -15.96 -13.55
N SER A 272 -3.29 -15.95 -12.24
CA SER A 272 -2.43 -16.62 -11.27
C SER A 272 -2.21 -18.09 -11.62
N ARG A 273 -0.96 -18.55 -11.49
CA ARG A 273 -0.61 -19.97 -11.64
C ARG A 273 -1.36 -20.89 -10.68
N PHE A 274 -1.79 -20.38 -9.54
CA PHE A 274 -2.54 -21.15 -8.54
C PHE A 274 -3.92 -21.59 -9.03
N LEU A 275 -4.53 -20.87 -9.97
CA LEU A 275 -5.77 -21.28 -10.58
C LEU A 275 -5.66 -22.58 -11.38
N LYS A 276 -4.45 -22.91 -11.87
CA LYS A 276 -4.18 -24.15 -12.59
C LYS A 276 -4.06 -25.37 -11.68
N ASP A 277 -3.87 -25.15 -10.40
CA ASP A 277 -3.77 -26.22 -9.40
C ASP A 277 -5.15 -26.78 -9.04
N ILE A 278 -6.23 -26.06 -9.41
CA ILE A 278 -7.60 -26.51 -9.21
C ILE A 278 -8.03 -27.34 -10.43
N ASP A 279 -8.50 -28.57 -10.18
CA ASP A 279 -9.06 -29.41 -11.24
C ASP A 279 -10.32 -28.73 -11.82
N ALA A 280 -10.36 -28.60 -13.16
CA ALA A 280 -11.44 -27.91 -13.88
C ALA A 280 -12.85 -28.45 -13.55
N LYS A 281 -12.98 -29.72 -13.12
CA LYS A 281 -14.27 -30.29 -12.71
C LYS A 281 -14.88 -29.65 -11.47
N TYR A 282 -14.08 -28.92 -10.68
CA TYR A 282 -14.52 -28.18 -9.49
C TYR A 282 -14.73 -26.69 -9.76
N LEU A 283 -14.52 -26.24 -11.00
CA LEU A 283 -14.71 -24.86 -11.40
C LEU A 283 -15.95 -24.73 -12.26
N ASP A 284 -16.89 -23.91 -11.80
CA ASP A 284 -18.00 -23.44 -12.63
C ASP A 284 -17.48 -22.23 -13.44
N MET A 285 -17.16 -22.48 -14.71
CA MET A 285 -16.61 -21.48 -15.62
C MET A 285 -17.73 -20.85 -16.45
N PRO A 286 -17.81 -19.50 -16.53
CA PRO A 286 -18.76 -18.85 -17.45
C PRO A 286 -18.55 -19.37 -18.87
N SER A 287 -19.63 -19.63 -19.57
CA SER A 287 -19.66 -20.20 -20.95
C SER A 287 -19.13 -19.25 -22.03
N ASP A 288 -18.70 -18.06 -21.69
CA ASP A 288 -18.07 -17.10 -22.60
C ASP A 288 -16.68 -17.57 -23.03
N ALA A 289 -16.58 -17.95 -24.31
CA ALA A 289 -15.43 -18.55 -24.97
C ALA A 289 -14.09 -17.77 -24.94
N GLY A 290 -14.03 -16.63 -24.29
CA GLY A 290 -12.78 -15.88 -24.07
C GLY A 290 -11.91 -16.41 -22.93
N ALA A 291 -12.44 -17.25 -22.04
CA ALA A 291 -11.68 -17.78 -20.89
C ALA A 291 -10.81 -19.00 -21.29
N SER A 292 -11.20 -19.78 -22.30
CA SER A 292 -10.44 -20.94 -22.76
C SER A 292 -9.08 -20.57 -23.36
N ASP A 293 -9.01 -19.46 -24.10
CA ASP A 293 -7.77 -19.00 -24.74
C ASP A 293 -6.76 -18.42 -23.75
N ALA A 294 -7.23 -17.75 -22.67
CA ALA A 294 -6.35 -17.24 -21.64
C ALA A 294 -5.68 -18.37 -20.82
N PHE A 295 -6.42 -19.46 -20.55
CA PHE A 295 -5.86 -20.64 -19.88
C PHE A 295 -4.98 -21.48 -20.82
N ALA A 296 -5.32 -21.59 -22.08
CA ALA A 296 -4.54 -22.31 -23.10
C ALA A 296 -3.19 -21.60 -23.36
N SER A 297 -3.21 -20.30 -23.60
CA SER A 297 -1.99 -19.50 -23.85
C SER A 297 -1.04 -19.45 -22.64
N ALA A 298 -1.57 -19.49 -21.43
CA ALA A 298 -0.77 -19.58 -20.22
C ALA A 298 -0.13 -20.98 -20.06
N ARG A 299 -0.82 -22.04 -20.53
CA ARG A 299 -0.29 -23.43 -20.52
C ARG A 299 0.89 -23.62 -21.48
N GLU A 300 0.92 -22.93 -22.61
CA GLU A 300 2.02 -22.95 -23.57
C GLU A 300 3.24 -22.16 -23.06
N ARG A 301 3.03 -21.05 -22.36
CA ARG A 301 4.10 -20.15 -21.93
C ARG A 301 4.91 -20.67 -20.72
N TYR A 302 4.32 -21.47 -19.83
CA TYR A 302 4.92 -21.87 -18.57
C TYR A 302 5.21 -23.37 -18.41
N GLY A 303 5.03 -24.18 -19.47
CA GLY A 303 5.30 -25.62 -19.44
C GLY A 303 4.46 -26.39 -18.41
N ARG A 304 4.40 -27.69 -18.54
CA ARG A 304 3.79 -28.57 -17.54
C ARG A 304 4.66 -28.56 -16.28
N PRO A 305 4.14 -28.23 -15.08
CA PRO A 305 4.84 -28.57 -13.87
C PRO A 305 4.95 -30.08 -13.79
N ALA A 306 6.17 -30.58 -13.69
CA ALA A 306 6.41 -31.99 -13.42
C ALA A 306 6.00 -32.27 -11.97
N PHE A 307 4.73 -32.65 -11.77
CA PHE A 307 4.30 -33.25 -10.51
C PHE A 307 4.88 -34.65 -10.45
N ALA A 308 6.01 -34.80 -9.74
CA ALA A 308 6.44 -36.10 -9.28
C ALA A 308 5.41 -36.59 -8.25
N SER A 309 4.67 -37.64 -8.58
CA SER A 309 3.81 -38.34 -7.64
C SER A 309 4.65 -38.79 -6.42
N PRO A 310 4.22 -38.55 -5.18
CA PRO A 310 4.97 -38.92 -3.98
C PRO A 310 5.12 -40.43 -3.76
N PHE A 311 4.59 -41.25 -4.68
CA PHE A 311 4.61 -42.73 -4.59
C PHE A 311 5.32 -43.43 -5.74
N ARG A 312 6.40 -42.88 -6.29
CA ARG A 312 7.28 -43.64 -7.15
C ARG A 312 8.49 -44.10 -6.34
N GLN A 313 8.59 -45.38 -6.06
CA GLN A 313 9.78 -45.99 -5.47
C GLN A 313 11.01 -45.56 -6.29
N PRO A 314 12.12 -45.16 -5.66
CA PRO A 314 13.33 -44.81 -6.36
C PRO A 314 13.90 -46.03 -7.08
N ARG A 315 14.04 -45.97 -8.40
CA ARG A 315 14.92 -46.85 -9.13
C ARG A 315 16.34 -46.53 -8.69
N ALA A 316 17.10 -47.56 -8.31
CA ALA A 316 18.51 -47.46 -8.02
C ALA A 316 19.23 -46.76 -9.20
N VAL A 317 19.75 -45.58 -8.96
CA VAL A 317 20.69 -44.90 -9.83
C VAL A 317 22.07 -45.29 -9.30
N GLU A 318 22.88 -45.92 -10.13
CA GLU A 318 24.28 -46.20 -9.82
C GLU A 318 25.01 -44.90 -9.49
N ASP A 319 25.69 -44.91 -8.35
CA ASP A 319 26.36 -43.77 -7.72
C ASP A 319 27.62 -43.38 -8.52
N ASP A 320 27.54 -42.35 -9.34
CA ASP A 320 28.69 -41.62 -9.87
C ASP A 320 28.96 -40.29 -9.11
N PHE A 321 28.46 -40.16 -7.88
CA PHE A 321 28.72 -39.00 -7.05
C PHE A 321 29.95 -39.22 -6.16
N VAL A 322 31.12 -38.79 -6.67
CA VAL A 322 32.36 -38.78 -5.86
C VAL A 322 32.22 -37.68 -4.81
N SER A 323 32.16 -38.09 -3.54
CA SER A 323 32.01 -37.15 -2.41
C SER A 323 33.20 -36.15 -2.34
N PRO A 324 33.00 -34.93 -1.83
CA PRO A 324 34.06 -33.92 -1.68
C PRO A 324 35.32 -34.41 -0.91
N VAL A 325 35.15 -35.39 -0.02
CA VAL A 325 36.26 -36.00 0.75
C VAL A 325 37.19 -36.81 -0.13
N LYS A 326 36.68 -37.51 -1.16
CA LYS A 326 37.53 -38.26 -2.12
C LYS A 326 38.33 -37.33 -3.03
N GLN A 327 37.76 -36.17 -3.39
CA GLN A 327 38.50 -35.17 -4.18
C GLN A 327 39.64 -34.51 -3.37
N ALA A 328 39.47 -34.31 -2.07
CA ALA A 328 40.55 -33.80 -1.20
C ALA A 328 41.70 -34.78 -1.05
N ALA A 329 41.41 -36.08 -0.93
CA ALA A 329 42.44 -37.13 -0.85
C ALA A 329 43.26 -37.26 -2.16
N GLN A 330 42.65 -37.12 -3.34
CA GLN A 330 43.35 -37.10 -4.61
C GLN A 330 44.25 -35.86 -4.78
N ARG A 331 43.88 -34.71 -4.25
CA ARG A 331 44.72 -33.49 -4.27
C ARG A 331 45.93 -33.62 -3.34
N GLN A 332 45.80 -34.25 -2.18
CA GLN A 332 46.94 -34.50 -1.28
C GLN A 332 47.97 -35.49 -1.87
N GLY A 333 47.55 -36.52 -2.60
CA GLY A 333 48.44 -37.45 -3.28
C GLY A 333 49.29 -36.77 -4.37
N HIS A 334 48.80 -35.69 -4.98
CA HIS A 334 49.55 -34.97 -6.01
C HIS A 334 50.60 -34.00 -5.42
N LEU A 335 50.32 -33.46 -4.21
CA LEU A 335 51.28 -32.60 -3.48
C LEU A 335 52.49 -33.38 -2.91
N THR A 336 52.29 -34.65 -2.53
CA THR A 336 53.38 -35.49 -2.06
C THR A 336 54.35 -35.88 -3.19
N LYS A 337 53.87 -36.02 -4.44
CA LYS A 337 54.72 -36.28 -5.59
C LYS A 337 55.61 -35.11 -6.02
N LEU A 338 55.17 -33.88 -5.75
CA LEU A 338 55.95 -32.67 -6.07
C LEU A 338 57.09 -32.41 -5.06
N LYS A 339 56.99 -32.92 -3.82
CA LYS A 339 58.05 -32.77 -2.83
C LYS A 339 59.25 -33.68 -3.07
N ASN A 340 59.08 -34.84 -3.74
CA ASN A 340 60.14 -35.79 -4.03
C ASN A 340 60.89 -35.50 -5.34
N THR A 341 60.62 -34.38 -6.00
CA THR A 341 61.30 -34.00 -7.24
C THR A 341 62.20 -32.76 -7.07
N MET A 342 62.38 -32.28 -5.82
CA MET A 342 63.21 -31.13 -5.46
C MET A 342 64.26 -31.49 -4.35
N GLU A 343 64.75 -32.73 -4.33
CA GLU A 343 66.02 -33.09 -3.68
C GLU A 343 67.04 -33.60 -4.71
#